data_04260b960084da7b459d080fb1bff073
#
_entry.id   04260b960084da7b459d080fb1bff073
#
_cell.length_a   1.000
_cell.length_b   1.000
_cell.length_c   1.000
_cell.angle_alpha   90.00
_cell.angle_beta   90.00
_cell.angle_gamma   90.00
#
_symmetry.space_group_name_H-M   'P 1'
#
loop_
_entity.id
_entity.type
_entity.pdbx_description
1 polymer ?
#
loop_
_entity_poly.entity_id
_entity_poly.type
_entity_poly.pdbx_seq_one_letter_code
_entity_poly.pdbx_strand_id
1 'polypeptide(L)'
;RRVLFRSVNVVLPPVSLSGPIVTIRKFSKTPMTVEMLLKYGSLTREAAAFLEKLVRAKYNIFISGGTGSGKTTFLNALSNFIPRDERIITIEDSAELQIKNIENLVSLETRNANTSGRGEISIRDLIRSALRMRPERIVVGEVRGAEALDMLQAMNTGHDGSLSTGHANSTRDMLSRLETMVLQGNDGLPLPAIRQQISSALDIIIHLSRLRDKSRRTMEITEVLGYENGEIQLNPLFVFKETEGSTLEKVEGHLVRTGNPLRNDYKLRLQGVSSRI
;
A
#
# COMPACT_ATOMS: atom_id res chain seq x y z
N ARG A 1 26.18 -4.12 -12.83
CA ARG A 1 26.59 -3.75 -11.46
C ARG A 1 25.30 -3.39 -10.73
N ARG A 2 24.89 -4.12 -9.67
CA ARG A 2 23.79 -3.74 -8.80
C ARG A 2 24.19 -2.46 -8.06
N VAL A 3 23.37 -1.42 -8.18
CA VAL A 3 23.52 -0.19 -7.38
C VAL A 3 23.29 -0.57 -5.91
N LEU A 4 24.30 -0.29 -5.06
CA LEU A 4 24.27 -0.67 -3.63
C LEU A 4 23.41 0.24 -2.77
N PHE A 5 22.87 1.32 -3.33
CA PHE A 5 22.04 2.30 -2.65
C PHE A 5 20.80 2.64 -3.48
N ARG A 6 19.70 2.91 -2.78
CA ARG A 6 18.39 3.22 -3.32
C ARG A 6 18.27 4.70 -3.71
N SER A 7 18.74 5.58 -2.86
CA SER A 7 18.75 7.02 -3.11
C SER A 7 19.90 7.70 -2.40
N VAL A 8 20.40 8.77 -3.00
CA VAL A 8 21.35 9.68 -2.42
C VAL A 8 20.74 11.07 -2.48
N ASN A 9 20.67 11.74 -1.32
CA ASN A 9 20.25 13.14 -1.23
C ASN A 9 21.42 13.96 -0.72
N VAL A 10 21.71 15.07 -1.39
CA VAL A 10 22.78 15.99 -1.06
C VAL A 10 22.19 17.37 -0.83
N VAL A 11 22.48 17.97 0.31
CA VAL A 11 22.09 19.34 0.64
C VAL A 11 23.36 20.13 0.87
N LEU A 12 23.54 21.22 0.13
CA LEU A 12 24.73 22.07 0.14
C LEU A 12 24.43 23.45 0.78
N PRO A 13 25.45 24.15 1.27
CA PRO A 13 25.27 25.56 1.61
C PRO A 13 24.81 26.38 0.39
N PRO A 14 24.02 27.45 0.56
CA PRO A 14 23.57 28.04 1.83
C PRO A 14 22.33 27.37 2.45
N VAL A 15 21.74 26.36 1.80
CA VAL A 15 20.55 25.67 2.30
C VAL A 15 20.86 24.87 3.57
N SER A 16 22.01 24.19 3.60
CA SER A 16 22.53 23.55 4.81
C SER A 16 23.44 24.51 5.57
N LEU A 17 23.07 24.90 6.79
CA LEU A 17 23.85 25.80 7.63
C LEU A 17 25.04 25.10 8.31
N SER A 18 25.02 23.78 8.39
CA SER A 18 26.06 22.97 9.06
C SER A 18 27.10 22.38 8.10
N GLY A 19 27.16 22.89 6.85
CA GLY A 19 28.01 22.35 5.79
C GLY A 19 27.29 21.34 4.89
N PRO A 20 28.01 20.69 3.96
CA PRO A 20 27.40 19.70 3.05
C PRO A 20 26.87 18.49 3.81
N ILE A 21 25.62 18.10 3.55
CA ILE A 21 24.98 16.92 4.13
C ILE A 21 24.70 15.92 3.03
N VAL A 22 25.11 14.66 3.23
CA VAL A 22 24.83 13.55 2.31
C VAL A 22 24.02 12.48 3.04
N THR A 23 22.85 12.16 2.52
CA THR A 23 21.99 11.11 3.05
C THR A 23 21.90 9.97 2.04
N ILE A 24 22.34 8.77 2.43
CA ILE A 24 22.34 7.59 1.57
C ILE A 24 21.34 6.56 2.14
N ARG A 25 20.34 6.21 1.35
CA ARG A 25 19.42 5.08 1.63
C ARG A 25 19.90 3.84 0.91
N LYS A 26 20.21 2.80 1.66
CA LYS A 26 20.67 1.51 1.10
C LYS A 26 19.50 0.56 0.87
N PHE A 27 19.61 -0.27 -0.17
CA PHE A 27 18.73 -1.43 -0.29
C PHE A 27 18.97 -2.42 0.85
N SER A 28 17.89 -3.04 1.33
CA SER A 28 18.04 -4.22 2.17
C SER A 28 18.67 -5.35 1.36
N LYS A 29 19.66 -6.03 1.93
CA LYS A 29 20.31 -7.19 1.27
C LYS A 29 19.32 -8.34 1.07
N THR A 30 18.39 -8.49 1.99
CA THR A 30 17.32 -9.50 1.98
C THR A 30 15.96 -8.81 1.98
N PRO A 31 15.10 -9.05 0.96
CA PRO A 31 13.72 -8.56 1.01
C PRO A 31 13.00 -9.14 2.22
N MET A 32 12.13 -8.35 2.81
CA MET A 32 11.27 -8.81 3.89
C MET A 32 10.28 -9.84 3.35
N THR A 33 10.17 -10.97 4.03
CA THR A 33 9.19 -12.02 3.74
C THR A 33 8.06 -12.00 4.75
N VAL A 34 6.98 -12.73 4.48
CA VAL A 34 5.87 -12.89 5.42
C VAL A 34 6.33 -13.60 6.69
N GLU A 35 7.20 -14.59 6.57
CA GLU A 35 7.78 -15.30 7.73
C GLU A 35 8.57 -14.35 8.65
N MET A 36 9.26 -13.38 8.08
CA MET A 36 9.94 -12.34 8.86
C MET A 36 8.95 -11.42 9.56
N LEU A 37 7.83 -11.03 8.90
CA LEU A 37 6.77 -10.26 9.54
C LEU A 37 6.14 -11.01 10.71
N LEU A 38 5.93 -12.32 10.56
CA LEU A 38 5.47 -13.21 11.65
C LEU A 38 6.47 -13.24 12.79
N LYS A 39 7.76 -13.45 12.49
CA LYS A 39 8.83 -13.49 13.47
C LYS A 39 8.96 -12.21 14.30
N TYR A 40 8.78 -11.05 13.63
CA TYR A 40 8.81 -9.75 14.32
C TYR A 40 7.48 -9.39 15.00
N GLY A 41 6.46 -10.24 14.89
CA GLY A 41 5.13 -9.98 15.47
C GLY A 41 4.40 -8.81 14.79
N SER A 42 4.82 -8.40 13.60
CA SER A 42 4.11 -7.39 12.80
C SER A 42 2.80 -7.92 12.22
N LEU A 43 2.70 -9.24 12.09
CA LEU A 43 1.55 -9.96 11.57
C LEU A 43 1.37 -11.27 12.36
N THR A 44 0.15 -11.77 12.49
CA THR A 44 -0.15 -13.10 13.02
C THR A 44 -0.32 -14.12 11.89
N ARG A 45 -0.17 -15.42 12.21
CA ARG A 45 -0.35 -16.50 11.22
C ARG A 45 -1.77 -16.49 10.62
N GLU A 46 -2.77 -16.26 11.46
CA GLU A 46 -4.17 -16.19 11.05
C GLU A 46 -4.40 -15.04 10.05
N ALA A 47 -3.91 -13.83 10.41
CA ALA A 47 -4.01 -12.67 9.53
C ALA A 47 -3.20 -12.86 8.23
N ALA A 48 -2.04 -13.50 8.27
CA ALA A 48 -1.25 -13.79 7.08
C ALA A 48 -1.99 -14.75 6.12
N ALA A 49 -2.55 -15.83 6.65
CA ALA A 49 -3.35 -16.78 5.86
C ALA A 49 -4.61 -16.11 5.25
N PHE A 50 -5.22 -15.21 6.01
CA PHE A 50 -6.35 -14.41 5.52
C PHE A 50 -5.93 -13.49 4.37
N LEU A 51 -4.86 -12.72 4.53
CA LEU A 51 -4.34 -11.81 3.50
C LEU A 51 -3.88 -12.57 2.26
N GLU A 52 -3.30 -13.76 2.40
CA GLU A 52 -2.97 -14.60 1.26
C GLU A 52 -4.21 -14.94 0.42
N LYS A 53 -5.31 -15.36 1.07
CA LYS A 53 -6.58 -15.63 0.38
C LYS A 53 -7.08 -14.40 -0.36
N LEU A 54 -7.06 -13.23 0.28
CA LEU A 54 -7.52 -11.97 -0.33
C LEU A 54 -6.66 -11.55 -1.53
N VAL A 55 -5.34 -11.63 -1.40
CA VAL A 55 -4.42 -11.31 -2.51
C VAL A 55 -4.68 -12.25 -3.69
N ARG A 56 -4.77 -13.57 -3.45
CA ARG A 56 -5.07 -14.55 -4.50
C ARG A 56 -6.44 -14.32 -5.14
N ALA A 57 -7.43 -13.93 -4.36
CA ALA A 57 -8.78 -13.63 -4.84
C ALA A 57 -8.93 -12.24 -5.45
N LYS A 58 -7.83 -11.55 -5.72
CA LYS A 58 -7.82 -10.24 -6.40
C LYS A 58 -8.57 -9.13 -5.66
N TYR A 59 -8.46 -9.09 -4.32
CA TYR A 59 -8.91 -7.93 -3.56
C TYR A 59 -7.96 -6.74 -3.79
N ASN A 60 -8.52 -5.56 -3.99
CA ASN A 60 -7.77 -4.31 -4.04
C ASN A 60 -7.39 -3.89 -2.64
N ILE A 61 -6.09 -3.84 -2.33
CA ILE A 61 -5.59 -3.60 -0.98
C ILE A 61 -4.78 -2.31 -0.94
N PHE A 62 -5.12 -1.45 0.02
CA PHE A 62 -4.39 -0.23 0.29
C PHE A 62 -3.69 -0.29 1.64
N ILE A 63 -2.37 -0.08 1.67
CA ILE A 63 -1.57 -0.11 2.89
C ILE A 63 -1.31 1.32 3.35
N SER A 64 -1.84 1.64 4.51
CA SER A 64 -1.75 2.95 5.17
C SER A 64 -0.74 2.92 6.32
N GLY A 65 -0.15 4.06 6.61
CA GLY A 65 0.71 4.21 7.80
C GLY A 65 1.64 5.41 7.73
N GLY A 66 2.17 5.83 8.85
CA GLY A 66 3.12 6.94 8.96
C GLY A 66 4.49 6.64 8.32
N THR A 67 5.36 7.65 8.34
CA THR A 67 6.75 7.49 7.87
C THR A 67 7.48 6.46 8.72
N GLY A 68 8.15 5.52 8.05
CA GLY A 68 8.91 4.46 8.73
C GLY A 68 8.06 3.35 9.36
N SER A 69 6.74 3.31 9.14
CA SER A 69 5.86 2.21 9.60
C SER A 69 6.08 0.89 8.85
N GLY A 70 6.76 0.92 7.70
CA GLY A 70 7.10 -0.28 6.94
C GLY A 70 6.16 -0.60 5.77
N LYS A 71 5.40 0.37 5.25
CA LYS A 71 4.43 0.18 4.16
C LYS A 71 5.01 -0.52 2.94
N THR A 72 6.08 0.01 2.35
CA THR A 72 6.74 -0.59 1.17
C THR A 72 7.25 -2.00 1.48
N THR A 73 7.76 -2.20 2.68
CA THR A 73 8.22 -3.51 3.17
C THR A 73 7.07 -4.50 3.26
N PHE A 74 5.94 -4.07 3.79
CA PHE A 74 4.74 -4.88 3.91
C PHE A 74 4.12 -5.18 2.53
N LEU A 75 4.03 -4.15 1.66
CA LEU A 75 3.59 -4.30 0.27
C LEU A 75 4.43 -5.35 -0.46
N ASN A 76 5.75 -5.28 -0.30
CA ASN A 76 6.67 -6.24 -0.89
C ASN A 76 6.43 -7.67 -0.37
N ALA A 77 6.17 -7.84 0.93
CA ALA A 77 5.84 -9.14 1.51
C ALA A 77 4.51 -9.69 0.98
N LEU A 78 3.45 -8.85 0.90
CA LEU A 78 2.15 -9.26 0.35
C LEU A 78 2.24 -9.62 -1.14
N SER A 79 3.07 -8.92 -1.90
CA SER A 79 3.24 -9.20 -3.33
C SER A 79 3.74 -10.62 -3.62
N ASN A 80 4.36 -11.30 -2.62
CA ASN A 80 4.75 -12.70 -2.77
C ASN A 80 3.57 -13.68 -2.78
N PHE A 81 2.38 -13.25 -2.38
CA PHE A 81 1.16 -14.05 -2.46
C PHE A 81 0.50 -14.00 -3.85
N ILE A 82 0.94 -13.11 -4.73
CA ILE A 82 0.43 -13.00 -6.09
C ILE A 82 0.81 -14.27 -6.87
N PRO A 83 -0.13 -14.88 -7.63
CA PRO A 83 0.16 -16.00 -8.51
C PRO A 83 1.27 -15.69 -9.53
N ARG A 84 2.13 -16.67 -9.82
CA ARG A 84 3.35 -16.48 -10.64
C ARG A 84 3.08 -16.21 -12.10
N ASP A 85 1.98 -16.70 -12.60
CA ASP A 85 1.52 -16.63 -13.99
C ASP A 85 0.85 -15.29 -14.34
N GLU A 86 0.58 -14.44 -13.35
CA GLU A 86 -0.02 -13.14 -13.59
C GLU A 86 0.98 -12.12 -14.15
N ARG A 87 0.48 -11.24 -15.05
CA ARG A 87 1.25 -10.08 -15.54
C ARG A 87 1.10 -8.91 -14.57
N ILE A 88 2.19 -8.52 -13.94
CA ILE A 88 2.24 -7.45 -12.95
C ILE A 88 3.01 -6.26 -13.47
N ILE A 89 2.48 -5.07 -13.29
CA ILE A 89 3.20 -3.82 -13.54
C ILE A 89 3.38 -3.10 -12.20
N THR A 90 4.64 -2.84 -11.82
CA THR A 90 4.97 -1.99 -10.68
C THR A 90 5.26 -0.56 -11.13
N ILE A 91 4.80 0.42 -10.36
CA ILE A 91 5.00 1.85 -10.63
C ILE A 91 5.50 2.50 -9.34
N GLU A 92 6.67 3.13 -9.38
CA GLU A 92 7.33 3.70 -8.23
C GLU A 92 8.06 5.01 -8.58
N ASP A 93 8.20 5.90 -7.60
CA ASP A 93 9.08 7.08 -7.73
C ASP A 93 10.56 6.69 -7.75
N SER A 94 10.90 5.66 -7.02
CA SER A 94 12.21 5.05 -6.98
C SER A 94 12.02 3.56 -6.73
N ALA A 95 12.61 2.73 -7.54
CA ALA A 95 12.42 1.27 -7.49
C ALA A 95 12.85 0.69 -6.13
N GLU A 96 11.88 0.38 -5.29
CA GLU A 96 12.05 -0.20 -3.96
C GLU A 96 11.52 -1.62 -3.87
N LEU A 97 10.49 -1.93 -4.67
CA LEU A 97 9.85 -3.23 -4.67
C LEU A 97 10.78 -4.29 -5.25
N GLN A 98 10.87 -5.39 -4.54
CA GLN A 98 11.66 -6.56 -4.93
C GLN A 98 10.74 -7.76 -5.04
N ILE A 99 9.73 -7.68 -5.93
CA ILE A 99 8.82 -8.77 -6.19
C ILE A 99 9.60 -9.89 -6.89
N LYS A 100 9.59 -11.06 -6.28
CA LYS A 100 10.26 -12.25 -6.79
C LYS A 100 9.20 -13.26 -7.22
N ASN A 101 9.62 -14.19 -8.08
CA ASN A 101 8.79 -15.32 -8.51
C ASN A 101 7.60 -14.97 -9.42
N ILE A 102 7.55 -13.78 -10.00
CA ILE A 102 6.59 -13.41 -11.03
C ILE A 102 7.30 -13.50 -12.38
N GLU A 103 6.76 -14.30 -13.29
CA GLU A 103 7.38 -14.56 -14.61
C GLU A 103 7.25 -13.34 -15.53
N ASN A 104 6.12 -12.64 -15.47
CA ASN A 104 5.82 -11.50 -16.30
C ASN A 104 5.70 -10.21 -15.46
N LEU A 105 6.84 -9.75 -14.94
CA LEU A 105 6.96 -8.53 -14.15
C LEU A 105 7.54 -7.39 -15.00
N VAL A 106 6.83 -6.27 -15.05
CA VAL A 106 7.30 -5.01 -15.63
C VAL A 106 7.43 -3.97 -14.54
N SER A 107 8.60 -3.37 -14.39
CA SER A 107 8.83 -2.30 -13.40
C SER A 107 9.01 -0.96 -14.09
N LEU A 108 8.20 0.01 -13.70
CA LEU A 108 8.22 1.38 -14.21
C LEU A 108 8.62 2.33 -13.07
N GLU A 109 9.48 3.27 -13.41
CA GLU A 109 9.97 4.30 -12.47
C GLU A 109 9.73 5.69 -13.04
N THR A 110 9.37 6.64 -12.18
CA THR A 110 9.18 8.03 -12.57
C THR A 110 10.50 8.65 -13.02
N ARG A 111 10.39 9.72 -13.76
CA ARG A 111 11.54 10.54 -14.14
C ARG A 111 11.28 11.99 -13.81
N ASN A 112 12.14 12.57 -12.99
CA ASN A 112 12.11 13.99 -12.71
C ASN A 112 12.41 14.82 -13.98
N ALA A 113 11.86 16.03 -14.02
CA ALA A 113 12.22 16.99 -15.04
C ALA A 113 13.74 17.25 -15.05
N ASN A 114 14.29 17.49 -16.22
CA ASN A 114 15.70 17.92 -16.34
C ASN A 114 15.85 19.37 -15.84
N THR A 115 17.08 19.89 -15.86
CA THR A 115 17.41 21.27 -15.45
C THR A 115 16.66 22.35 -16.22
N SER A 116 16.11 22.03 -17.41
CA SER A 116 15.28 22.90 -18.25
C SER A 116 13.77 22.72 -18.00
N GLY A 117 13.36 21.97 -16.96
CA GLY A 117 11.97 21.70 -16.61
C GLY A 117 11.24 20.76 -17.59
N ARG A 118 11.96 19.99 -18.40
CA ARG A 118 11.38 19.11 -19.43
C ARG A 118 11.62 17.63 -19.15
N GLY A 119 10.77 16.79 -19.72
CA GLY A 119 10.95 15.35 -19.73
C GLY A 119 10.54 14.66 -18.44
N GLU A 120 9.74 15.29 -17.60
CA GLU A 120 9.09 14.67 -16.46
C GLU A 120 8.17 13.53 -16.92
N ILE A 121 8.19 12.41 -16.16
CA ILE A 121 7.24 11.31 -16.28
C ILE A 121 6.74 11.02 -14.88
N SER A 122 5.49 11.36 -14.61
CA SER A 122 4.85 11.20 -13.32
C SER A 122 4.30 9.79 -13.10
N ILE A 123 3.96 9.44 -11.84
CA ILE A 123 3.22 8.21 -11.53
C ILE A 123 1.91 8.16 -12.33
N ARG A 124 1.23 9.29 -12.49
CA ARG A 124 -0.01 9.40 -13.27
C ARG A 124 0.18 8.96 -14.72
N ASP A 125 1.24 9.43 -15.38
CA ASP A 125 1.58 9.07 -16.76
C ASP A 125 1.87 7.57 -16.88
N LEU A 126 2.57 7.01 -15.88
CA LEU A 126 2.91 5.60 -15.83
C LEU A 126 1.67 4.73 -15.61
N ILE A 127 0.73 5.13 -14.75
CA ILE A 127 -0.55 4.39 -14.58
C ILE A 127 -1.31 4.36 -15.90
N ARG A 128 -1.47 5.50 -16.58
CA ARG A 128 -2.16 5.57 -17.88
C ARG A 128 -1.48 4.72 -18.96
N SER A 129 -0.17 4.68 -18.96
CA SER A 129 0.61 3.82 -19.85
C SER A 129 0.41 2.34 -19.50
N ALA A 130 0.47 2.00 -18.22
CA ALA A 130 0.31 0.63 -17.72
C ALA A 130 -1.04 0.03 -18.11
N LEU A 131 -2.14 0.79 -18.07
CA LEU A 131 -3.47 0.34 -18.50
C LEU A 131 -3.51 -0.16 -19.95
N ARG A 132 -2.61 0.31 -20.81
CA ARG A 132 -2.48 -0.12 -22.21
C ARG A 132 -1.53 -1.32 -22.40
N MET A 133 -0.85 -1.72 -21.33
CA MET A 133 0.11 -2.82 -21.35
C MET A 133 -0.52 -4.16 -20.99
N ARG A 134 -1.85 -4.20 -20.81
CA ARG A 134 -2.62 -5.39 -20.48
C ARG A 134 -2.19 -6.07 -19.17
N PRO A 135 -2.06 -5.33 -18.07
CA PRO A 135 -1.72 -5.90 -16.78
C PRO A 135 -2.91 -6.68 -16.20
N GLU A 136 -2.63 -7.70 -15.43
CA GLU A 136 -3.62 -8.31 -14.55
C GLU A 136 -3.71 -7.57 -13.22
N ARG A 137 -2.57 -7.03 -12.74
CA ARG A 137 -2.52 -6.15 -11.56
C ARG A 137 -1.55 -5.00 -11.77
N ILE A 138 -1.87 -3.88 -11.13
CA ILE A 138 -0.98 -2.73 -11.03
C ILE A 138 -0.61 -2.57 -9.55
N VAL A 139 0.70 -2.49 -9.27
CA VAL A 139 1.22 -2.25 -7.93
C VAL A 139 1.87 -0.87 -7.91
N VAL A 140 1.23 0.07 -7.22
CA VAL A 140 1.76 1.43 -7.07
C VAL A 140 2.48 1.53 -5.73
N GLY A 141 3.77 1.79 -5.76
CA GLY A 141 4.61 1.83 -4.57
C GLY A 141 4.10 2.80 -3.52
N GLU A 142 3.69 4.00 -3.93
CA GLU A 142 3.06 4.99 -3.07
C GLU A 142 2.21 5.98 -3.86
N VAL A 143 1.07 6.37 -3.30
CA VAL A 143 0.18 7.41 -3.80
C VAL A 143 0.24 8.62 -2.86
N ARG A 144 0.50 9.81 -3.43
CA ARG A 144 0.73 11.05 -2.67
C ARG A 144 -0.12 12.23 -3.12
N GLY A 145 -0.67 12.18 -4.34
CA GLY A 145 -1.36 13.29 -4.96
C GLY A 145 -2.38 12.87 -6.03
N ALA A 146 -2.44 13.64 -7.10
CA ALA A 146 -3.45 13.56 -8.15
C ALA A 146 -3.55 12.19 -8.84
N GLU A 147 -2.51 11.37 -8.83
CA GLU A 147 -2.49 10.00 -9.34
C GLU A 147 -3.46 9.06 -8.62
N ALA A 148 -3.95 9.46 -7.43
CA ALA A 148 -4.96 8.69 -6.70
C ALA A 148 -6.20 8.41 -7.55
N LEU A 149 -6.66 9.40 -8.31
CA LEU A 149 -7.83 9.24 -9.18
C LEU A 149 -7.57 8.17 -10.26
N ASP A 150 -6.43 8.22 -10.94
CA ASP A 150 -6.10 7.28 -12.01
C ASP A 150 -5.91 5.85 -11.45
N MET A 151 -5.36 5.71 -10.24
CA MET A 151 -5.25 4.44 -9.54
C MET A 151 -6.63 3.86 -9.19
N LEU A 152 -7.54 4.67 -8.61
CA LEU A 152 -8.90 4.23 -8.27
C LEU A 152 -9.68 3.84 -9.53
N GLN A 153 -9.51 4.58 -10.63
CA GLN A 153 -10.10 4.22 -11.91
C GLN A 153 -9.57 2.89 -12.44
N ALA A 154 -8.26 2.63 -12.34
CA ALA A 154 -7.68 1.35 -12.71
C ALA A 154 -8.31 0.19 -11.91
N MET A 155 -8.44 0.35 -10.58
CA MET A 155 -9.08 -0.63 -9.70
C MET A 155 -10.56 -0.86 -10.04
N ASN A 156 -11.28 0.18 -10.50
CA ASN A 156 -12.70 0.09 -10.88
C ASN A 156 -12.95 -0.42 -12.32
N THR A 157 -11.90 -0.58 -13.13
CA THR A 157 -12.05 -0.91 -14.57
C THR A 157 -11.41 -2.24 -14.96
N GLY A 158 -11.41 -3.22 -14.06
CA GLY A 158 -11.02 -4.59 -14.38
C GLY A 158 -9.56 -4.94 -14.05
N HIS A 159 -8.85 -4.11 -13.28
CA HIS A 159 -7.51 -4.41 -12.77
C HIS A 159 -7.58 -4.77 -11.28
N ASP A 160 -8.48 -5.70 -10.96
CA ASP A 160 -8.68 -6.23 -9.62
C ASP A 160 -7.41 -6.87 -9.05
N GLY A 161 -7.25 -6.76 -7.72
CA GLY A 161 -6.06 -7.24 -7.03
C GLY A 161 -4.88 -6.27 -7.06
N SER A 162 -5.11 -5.04 -7.47
CA SER A 162 -4.11 -3.97 -7.41
C SER A 162 -3.77 -3.61 -5.98
N LEU A 163 -2.49 -3.32 -5.74
CA LEU A 163 -1.96 -3.00 -4.42
C LEU A 163 -1.33 -1.61 -4.43
N SER A 164 -1.49 -0.87 -3.34
CA SER A 164 -0.85 0.44 -3.21
C SER A 164 -0.59 0.82 -1.76
N THR A 165 0.19 1.88 -1.55
CA THR A 165 0.43 2.45 -0.22
C THR A 165 0.18 3.95 -0.19
N GLY A 166 -0.06 4.47 1.00
CA GLY A 166 -0.18 5.91 1.25
C GLY A 166 0.12 6.29 2.70
N HIS A 167 0.45 7.54 2.92
CA HIS A 167 0.71 8.06 4.26
C HIS A 167 -0.57 8.51 4.95
N ALA A 168 -0.87 7.93 6.11
CA ALA A 168 -1.91 8.42 7.03
C ALA A 168 -1.65 7.91 8.46
N ASN A 169 -2.37 8.48 9.43
CA ASN A 169 -2.25 8.13 10.84
C ASN A 169 -3.30 7.11 11.31
N SER A 170 -4.32 6.88 10.50
CA SER A 170 -5.38 5.88 10.73
C SER A 170 -6.00 5.43 9.42
N THR A 171 -6.84 4.40 9.46
CA THR A 171 -7.65 3.96 8.32
C THR A 171 -8.60 5.07 7.84
N ARG A 172 -9.26 5.78 8.75
CA ARG A 172 -10.16 6.90 8.43
C ARG A 172 -9.41 8.08 7.82
N ASP A 173 -8.25 8.45 8.38
CA ASP A 173 -7.41 9.51 7.83
C ASP A 173 -6.95 9.18 6.41
N MET A 174 -6.70 7.89 6.12
CA MET A 174 -6.32 7.48 4.78
C MET A 174 -7.43 7.75 3.76
N LEU A 175 -8.68 7.46 4.12
CA LEU A 175 -9.82 7.78 3.25
C LEU A 175 -9.94 9.28 3.01
N SER A 176 -9.86 10.10 4.05
CA SER A 176 -9.90 11.58 3.93
C SER A 176 -8.74 12.11 3.08
N ARG A 177 -7.55 11.51 3.20
CA ARG A 177 -6.41 11.89 2.34
C ARG A 177 -6.62 11.49 0.89
N LEU A 178 -7.21 10.32 0.63
CA LEU A 178 -7.57 9.91 -0.74
C LEU A 178 -8.59 10.87 -1.36
N GLU A 179 -9.60 11.31 -0.60
CA GLU A 179 -10.54 12.35 -1.04
C GLU A 179 -9.78 13.62 -1.48
N THR A 180 -8.86 14.11 -0.64
CA THR A 180 -8.04 15.30 -0.94
C THR A 180 -7.16 15.09 -2.17
N MET A 181 -6.52 13.93 -2.31
CA MET A 181 -5.66 13.61 -3.45
C MET A 181 -6.47 13.55 -4.77
N VAL A 182 -7.68 12.99 -4.73
CA VAL A 182 -8.56 12.94 -5.90
C VAL A 182 -8.99 14.35 -6.31
N LEU A 183 -9.32 15.22 -5.35
CA LEU A 183 -9.65 16.63 -5.61
C LEU A 183 -8.48 17.39 -6.26
N GLN A 184 -7.24 17.13 -5.85
CA GLN A 184 -6.05 17.69 -6.51
C GLN A 184 -5.94 17.28 -7.99
N GLY A 185 -6.48 16.14 -8.35
CA GLY A 185 -6.46 15.61 -9.71
C GLY A 185 -7.64 16.06 -10.58
N ASN A 186 -8.74 16.48 -9.96
CA ASN A 186 -9.96 16.90 -10.65
C ASN A 186 -10.89 17.73 -9.74
N ASP A 187 -10.83 19.04 -9.85
CA ASP A 187 -11.62 19.97 -9.05
C ASP A 187 -13.13 19.95 -9.35
N GLY A 188 -13.55 19.28 -10.43
CA GLY A 188 -14.95 19.20 -10.85
C GLY A 188 -15.77 18.07 -10.27
N LEU A 189 -15.14 17.12 -9.52
CA LEU A 189 -15.87 15.99 -8.95
C LEU A 189 -16.48 16.36 -7.59
N PRO A 190 -17.80 16.16 -7.40
CA PRO A 190 -18.42 16.36 -6.08
C PRO A 190 -17.95 15.30 -5.09
N LEU A 191 -17.78 15.69 -3.82
CA LEU A 191 -17.28 14.81 -2.75
C LEU A 191 -18.06 13.49 -2.62
N PRO A 192 -19.39 13.42 -2.75
CA PRO A 192 -20.11 12.15 -2.76
C PRO A 192 -19.67 11.19 -3.87
N ALA A 193 -19.40 11.72 -5.08
CA ALA A 193 -18.92 10.91 -6.20
C ALA A 193 -17.50 10.38 -5.94
N ILE A 194 -16.64 11.18 -5.32
CA ILE A 194 -15.30 10.77 -4.92
C ILE A 194 -15.38 9.63 -3.90
N ARG A 195 -16.20 9.77 -2.86
CA ARG A 195 -16.41 8.74 -1.84
C ARG A 195 -16.97 7.45 -2.42
N GLN A 196 -17.91 7.57 -3.36
CA GLN A 196 -18.43 6.41 -4.10
C GLN A 196 -17.32 5.72 -4.89
N GLN A 197 -16.46 6.46 -5.60
CA GLN A 197 -15.34 5.87 -6.33
C GLN A 197 -14.32 5.18 -5.42
N ILE A 198 -13.96 5.81 -4.30
CA ILE A 198 -13.04 5.22 -3.33
C ILE A 198 -13.60 3.91 -2.77
N SER A 199 -14.87 3.92 -2.32
CA SER A 199 -15.51 2.76 -1.72
C SER A 199 -15.78 1.62 -2.71
N SER A 200 -15.90 1.93 -4.01
CA SER A 200 -16.03 0.92 -5.05
C SER A 200 -14.69 0.32 -5.46
N ALA A 201 -13.61 1.10 -5.38
CA ALA A 201 -12.28 0.70 -5.82
C ALA A 201 -11.54 -0.13 -4.76
N LEU A 202 -11.66 0.24 -3.48
CA LEU A 202 -10.92 -0.39 -2.39
C LEU A 202 -11.76 -1.46 -1.70
N ASP A 203 -11.18 -2.63 -1.54
CA ASP A 203 -11.80 -3.71 -0.76
C ASP A 203 -11.27 -3.75 0.67
N ILE A 204 -9.95 -3.56 0.85
CA ILE A 204 -9.26 -3.71 2.14
C ILE A 204 -8.28 -2.57 2.36
N ILE A 205 -8.27 -2.03 3.57
CA ILE A 205 -7.23 -1.12 4.06
C ILE A 205 -6.49 -1.78 5.21
N ILE A 206 -5.16 -1.79 5.13
CA ILE A 206 -4.27 -2.29 6.18
C ILE A 206 -3.54 -1.10 6.78
N HIS A 207 -3.73 -0.83 8.05
CA HIS A 207 -3.04 0.27 8.74
C HIS A 207 -1.85 -0.24 9.54
N LEU A 208 -0.67 0.35 9.28
CA LEU A 208 0.59 0.04 9.94
C LEU A 208 1.04 1.21 10.81
N SER A 209 1.60 0.92 11.98
CA SER A 209 2.23 1.93 12.81
C SER A 209 3.62 1.51 13.29
N ARG A 210 4.45 2.52 13.52
CA ARG A 210 5.68 2.38 14.29
C ARG A 210 5.38 2.80 15.71
N LEU A 211 5.47 1.85 16.64
CA LEU A 211 5.12 2.07 18.04
C LEU A 211 6.24 2.77 18.81
N ARG A 212 6.00 3.11 20.08
CA ARG A 212 6.92 3.82 20.97
C ARG A 212 8.25 3.11 21.17
N ASP A 213 8.25 1.79 21.19
CA ASP A 213 9.44 0.92 21.26
C ASP A 213 10.17 0.76 19.91
N LYS A 214 9.75 1.54 18.90
CA LYS A 214 10.23 1.49 17.51
C LYS A 214 9.88 0.20 16.75
N SER A 215 9.14 -0.73 17.36
CA SER A 215 8.59 -1.89 16.64
C SER A 215 7.55 -1.44 15.62
N ARG A 216 7.38 -2.22 14.55
CA ARG A 216 6.39 -1.99 13.49
C ARG A 216 5.31 -3.02 13.61
N ARG A 217 4.06 -2.57 13.67
CA ARG A 217 2.90 -3.45 13.88
C ARG A 217 1.81 -3.14 12.86
N THR A 218 1.09 -4.18 12.48
CA THR A 218 -0.22 -4.01 11.83
C THR A 218 -1.21 -3.66 12.92
N MET A 219 -1.81 -2.47 12.80
CA MET A 219 -2.76 -1.97 13.79
C MET A 219 -4.18 -2.39 13.47
N GLU A 220 -4.49 -2.49 12.18
CA GLU A 220 -5.85 -2.77 11.73
C GLU A 220 -5.83 -3.37 10.32
N ILE A 221 -6.74 -4.32 10.08
CA ILE A 221 -7.12 -4.80 8.76
C ILE A 221 -8.63 -4.60 8.65
N THR A 222 -9.04 -3.72 7.74
CA THR A 222 -10.42 -3.24 7.65
C THR A 222 -10.94 -3.41 6.25
N GLU A 223 -12.13 -3.97 6.14
CA GLU A 223 -12.90 -4.07 4.91
C GLU A 223 -13.62 -2.75 4.63
N VAL A 224 -13.65 -2.32 3.38
CA VAL A 224 -14.44 -1.20 2.88
C VAL A 224 -15.75 -1.75 2.34
N LEU A 225 -16.87 -1.37 2.95
CA LEU A 225 -18.18 -1.95 2.61
C LEU A 225 -18.92 -1.21 1.50
N GLY A 226 -18.71 0.10 1.39
CA GLY A 226 -19.43 0.94 0.44
C GLY A 226 -19.64 2.36 0.97
N TYR A 227 -20.40 3.15 0.23
CA TYR A 227 -20.75 4.53 0.59
C TYR A 227 -22.24 4.63 0.91
N GLU A 228 -22.55 4.93 2.15
CA GLU A 228 -23.92 5.04 2.65
C GLU A 228 -24.05 6.22 3.63
N ASN A 229 -25.17 6.93 3.61
CA ASN A 229 -25.49 8.04 4.51
C ASN A 229 -24.41 9.13 4.56
N GLY A 230 -23.73 9.40 3.45
CA GLY A 230 -22.70 10.42 3.36
C GLY A 230 -21.31 9.99 3.82
N GLU A 231 -21.11 8.72 4.23
CA GLU A 231 -19.84 8.19 4.72
C GLU A 231 -19.47 6.85 4.09
N ILE A 232 -18.17 6.60 3.97
CA ILE A 232 -17.64 5.29 3.59
C ILE A 232 -17.74 4.38 4.81
N GLN A 233 -18.46 3.26 4.66
CA GLN A 233 -18.67 2.27 5.71
C GLN A 233 -17.48 1.34 5.81
N LEU A 234 -17.04 1.07 7.04
CA LEU A 234 -15.88 0.27 7.37
C LEU A 234 -16.25 -0.91 8.28
N ASN A 235 -15.62 -2.05 8.04
CA ASN A 235 -15.77 -3.26 8.84
C ASN A 235 -14.39 -3.75 9.31
N PRO A 236 -13.95 -3.38 10.53
CA PRO A 236 -12.71 -3.88 11.08
C PRO A 236 -12.74 -5.40 11.24
N LEU A 237 -11.79 -6.11 10.64
CA LEU A 237 -11.68 -7.57 10.69
C LEU A 237 -10.62 -8.02 11.69
N PHE A 238 -9.52 -7.28 11.77
CA PHE A 238 -8.46 -7.49 12.75
C PHE A 238 -8.04 -6.16 13.35
N VAL A 239 -7.73 -6.16 14.66
CA VAL A 239 -7.23 -4.99 15.39
C VAL A 239 -6.07 -5.39 16.30
N PHE A 240 -5.07 -4.51 16.44
CA PHE A 240 -4.00 -4.72 17.39
C PHE A 240 -4.49 -4.48 18.80
N LYS A 241 -4.22 -5.43 19.69
CA LYS A 241 -4.48 -5.28 21.13
C LYS A 241 -3.17 -5.34 21.89
N GLU A 242 -2.88 -4.26 22.57
CA GLU A 242 -1.77 -4.17 23.51
C GLU A 242 -2.15 -4.92 24.80
N THR A 243 -1.18 -5.60 25.41
CA THR A 243 -1.37 -6.35 26.64
C THR A 243 -0.85 -5.57 27.84
N GLU A 244 -1.26 -5.95 29.05
CA GLU A 244 -0.86 -5.32 30.31
C GLU A 244 0.65 -5.41 30.60
N GLY A 245 1.36 -6.34 29.94
CA GLY A 245 2.83 -6.46 30.02
C GLY A 245 3.60 -5.37 29.28
N SER A 246 2.91 -4.47 28.59
CA SER A 246 3.56 -3.39 27.83
C SER A 246 4.16 -2.33 28.73
N THR A 247 5.34 -1.84 28.36
CA THR A 247 6.03 -0.73 29.03
C THR A 247 6.30 0.41 28.05
N LEU A 248 6.91 1.50 28.52
CA LEU A 248 7.35 2.58 27.65
C LEU A 248 8.42 2.13 26.64
N GLU A 249 9.26 1.18 27.06
CA GLU A 249 10.39 0.69 26.25
C GLU A 249 10.06 -0.53 25.40
N LYS A 250 8.98 -1.26 25.74
CA LYS A 250 8.58 -2.48 25.05
C LYS A 250 7.08 -2.58 24.93
N VAL A 251 6.58 -2.71 23.72
CA VAL A 251 5.16 -2.95 23.46
C VAL A 251 4.92 -4.45 23.28
N GLU A 252 4.13 -5.03 24.16
CA GLU A 252 3.62 -6.38 24.04
C GLU A 252 2.18 -6.35 23.57
N GLY A 253 1.87 -7.18 22.60
CA GLY A 253 0.54 -7.23 22.01
C GLY A 253 0.56 -7.97 20.68
N HIS A 254 -0.62 -8.23 20.17
CA HIS A 254 -0.79 -8.93 18.90
C HIS A 254 -2.06 -8.52 18.18
N LEU A 255 -2.07 -8.76 16.90
CA LEU A 255 -3.23 -8.54 16.05
C LEU A 255 -4.25 -9.64 16.34
N VAL A 256 -5.47 -9.24 16.71
CA VAL A 256 -6.57 -10.16 17.04
C VAL A 256 -7.73 -9.97 16.08
N ARG A 257 -8.43 -11.04 15.82
CA ARG A 257 -9.67 -11.01 15.05
C ARG A 257 -10.78 -10.35 15.86
N THR A 258 -11.59 -9.51 15.21
CA THR A 258 -12.71 -8.80 15.85
C THR A 258 -13.94 -9.69 16.05
N GLY A 259 -14.05 -10.79 15.31
CA GLY A 259 -15.26 -11.61 15.20
C GLY A 259 -16.21 -11.16 14.08
N ASN A 260 -15.98 -9.99 13.47
CA ASN A 260 -16.76 -9.57 12.32
C ASN A 260 -16.45 -10.48 11.12
N PRO A 261 -17.48 -10.94 10.38
CA PRO A 261 -17.25 -11.67 9.14
C PRO A 261 -16.83 -10.73 8.01
N LEU A 262 -16.08 -11.24 7.05
CA LEU A 262 -15.90 -10.59 5.76
C LEU A 262 -17.26 -10.58 5.05
N ARG A 263 -17.76 -9.41 4.65
CA ARG A 263 -19.09 -9.25 4.04
C ARG A 263 -19.06 -9.34 2.53
N ASN A 264 -18.04 -8.75 1.90
CA ASN A 264 -17.88 -8.77 0.44
C ASN A 264 -17.03 -9.98 0.03
N ASP A 265 -17.57 -11.18 0.15
CA ASP A 265 -16.89 -12.44 -0.16
C ASP A 265 -16.98 -12.88 -1.64
N TYR A 266 -17.60 -12.05 -2.49
CA TYR A 266 -17.85 -12.36 -3.89
C TYR A 266 -16.58 -12.75 -4.67
N LYS A 267 -15.48 -12.00 -4.49
CA LYS A 267 -14.19 -12.29 -5.14
C LYS A 267 -13.61 -13.64 -4.68
N LEU A 268 -13.75 -14.01 -3.41
CA LEU A 268 -13.34 -15.32 -2.91
C LEU A 268 -14.17 -16.44 -3.56
N ARG A 269 -15.47 -16.26 -3.65
CA ARG A 269 -16.36 -17.25 -4.29
C ARG A 269 -16.04 -17.44 -5.77
N LEU A 270 -15.74 -16.36 -6.51
CA LEU A 270 -15.34 -16.45 -7.91
C LEU A 270 -14.06 -17.27 -8.10
N GLN A 271 -13.16 -17.24 -7.15
CA GLN A 271 -11.89 -17.98 -7.18
C GLN A 271 -12.01 -19.38 -6.53
N GLY A 272 -13.20 -19.79 -6.12
CA GLY A 272 -13.42 -21.08 -5.45
C GLY A 272 -12.73 -21.19 -4.08
N VAL A 273 -12.41 -20.06 -3.46
CA VAL A 273 -11.72 -19.98 -2.16
C VAL A 273 -12.77 -19.84 -1.04
N SER A 274 -12.67 -20.68 -0.01
CA SER A 274 -13.55 -20.57 1.16
C SER A 274 -13.36 -19.25 1.88
N SER A 275 -14.45 -18.55 2.18
CA SER A 275 -14.47 -17.34 3.02
C SER A 275 -14.27 -17.65 4.51
N ARG A 276 -14.35 -18.91 4.92
CA ARG A 276 -14.06 -19.32 6.30
C ARG A 276 -12.58 -19.14 6.58
N ILE A 277 -12.30 -18.37 7.60
CA ILE A 277 -10.96 -18.09 8.13
C ILE A 277 -10.71 -19.05 9.27
#